data_d1405de7407ab30a18ea16869d28f192
#
_entry.id   d1405de7407ab30a18ea16869d28f192
#
_cell.length_a   1.000
_cell.length_b   1.000
_cell.length_c   1.000
_cell.angle_alpha   90.00
_cell.angle_beta   90.00
_cell.angle_gamma   90.00
#
_symmetry.space_group_name_H-M   'P 1'
#
loop_
_entity.id
_entity.type
_entity.pdbx_description
1 polymer ?
#
loop_
_entity_poly.entity_id
_entity_poly.type
_entity_poly.pdbx_seq_one_letter_code
_entity_poly.pdbx_strand_id
1 'polypeptide(L)'
;MEYRSGCAMKLILYAVPFFFVLIAVELLADRWRAMHTYRLADTISSLSAGVLSTTTGLLTKGVGLITYALALKYLALLQLPEDSLWVWLFAFVLYDFCYYWHHRLGHERNVLWAAHSVHHQSEDYNLSTALRQTSTGLVVGWVVCLPTAVLGVARL
;
A
#
# COMPACT_ATOMS: atom_id res chain seq x y z
N MET A 1 -4.92 -1.22 -25.22
CA MET A 1 -4.62 -1.66 -23.84
C MET A 1 -3.18 -1.29 -23.41
N GLU A 2 -2.25 -1.19 -24.30
CA GLU A 2 -0.82 -0.88 -24.09
C GLU A 2 -0.53 0.56 -23.61
N TYR A 3 -1.36 1.52 -23.99
CA TYR A 3 -1.15 2.94 -23.69
C TYR A 3 -1.35 3.31 -22.20
N ARG A 4 -2.25 2.63 -21.47
CA ARG A 4 -2.50 2.92 -20.05
C ARG A 4 -1.43 2.37 -19.10
N SER A 5 -0.84 1.22 -19.41
CA SER A 5 0.25 0.63 -18.61
C SER A 5 1.52 1.48 -18.65
N GLY A 6 1.80 2.11 -19.80
CA GLY A 6 2.93 3.02 -19.96
C GLY A 6 2.82 4.31 -19.15
N CYS A 7 1.61 4.83 -18.90
CA CYS A 7 1.42 6.05 -18.11
C CYS A 7 1.65 5.81 -16.61
N ALA A 8 1.09 4.74 -16.06
CA ALA A 8 1.28 4.38 -14.64
C ALA A 8 2.75 4.07 -14.32
N MET A 9 3.44 3.36 -15.22
CA MET A 9 4.86 3.03 -15.05
C MET A 9 5.75 4.29 -15.11
N LYS A 10 5.44 5.26 -15.99
CA LYS A 10 6.14 6.55 -16.05
C LYS A 10 5.91 7.36 -14.78
N LEU A 11 4.69 7.35 -14.22
CA LEU A 11 4.39 8.06 -12.99
C LEU A 11 5.24 7.54 -11.82
N ILE A 12 5.35 6.22 -11.65
CA ILE A 12 6.19 5.60 -10.61
C ILE A 12 7.67 5.93 -10.85
N LEU A 13 8.13 5.89 -12.10
CA LEU A 13 9.51 6.18 -12.46
C LEU A 13 9.94 7.60 -12.06
N TYR A 14 9.04 8.57 -12.11
CA TYR A 14 9.29 9.94 -11.66
C TYR A 14 8.99 10.16 -10.18
N ALA A 15 7.98 9.50 -9.63
CA ALA A 15 7.60 9.65 -8.24
C ALA A 15 8.70 9.16 -7.27
N VAL A 16 9.37 8.06 -7.60
CA VAL A 16 10.42 7.50 -6.73
C VAL A 16 11.63 8.44 -6.59
N PRO A 17 12.28 8.93 -7.66
CA PRO A 17 13.36 9.91 -7.54
C PRO A 17 12.91 11.20 -6.84
N PHE A 18 11.71 11.69 -7.16
CA PHE A 18 11.15 12.88 -6.52
C PHE A 18 11.00 12.70 -5.00
N PHE A 19 10.55 11.53 -4.55
CA PHE A 19 10.45 11.22 -3.13
C PHE A 19 11.81 11.22 -2.42
N PHE A 20 12.85 10.68 -3.06
CA PHE A 20 14.22 10.75 -2.51
C PHE A 20 14.75 12.19 -2.45
N VAL A 21 14.41 13.03 -3.41
CA VAL A 21 14.73 14.48 -3.34
C VAL A 21 14.03 15.12 -2.14
N LEU A 22 12.77 14.80 -1.89
CA LEU A 22 12.04 15.30 -0.71
C LEU A 22 12.71 14.86 0.61
N ILE A 23 13.14 13.60 0.72
CA ILE A 23 13.90 13.10 1.89
C ILE A 23 15.19 13.92 2.06
N ALA A 24 15.93 14.18 0.98
CA ALA A 24 17.14 14.97 1.05
C ALA A 24 16.88 16.42 1.51
N VAL A 25 15.83 17.03 1.00
CA VAL A 25 15.40 18.39 1.42
C VAL A 25 15.01 18.41 2.89
N GLU A 26 14.21 17.43 3.33
CA GLU A 26 13.80 17.32 4.74
C GLU A 26 15.02 17.10 5.65
N LEU A 27 15.97 16.24 5.28
CA LEU A 27 17.21 16.01 6.03
C LEU A 27 18.05 17.28 6.16
N LEU A 28 18.14 18.08 5.10
CA LEU A 28 18.84 19.38 5.15
C LEU A 28 18.11 20.36 6.07
N ALA A 29 16.79 20.42 5.99
CA ALA A 29 15.96 21.25 6.86
C ALA A 29 16.06 20.83 8.34
N ASP A 30 16.05 19.51 8.61
CA ASP A 30 16.24 18.93 9.94
C ASP A 30 17.59 19.36 10.54
N ARG A 31 18.67 19.25 9.77
CA ARG A 31 20.00 19.69 10.19
C ARG A 31 20.06 21.20 10.44
N TRP A 32 19.46 22.00 9.57
CA TRP A 32 19.44 23.45 9.72
C TRP A 32 18.65 23.89 10.95
N ARG A 33 17.54 23.19 11.26
CA ARG A 33 16.69 23.47 12.44
C ARG A 33 17.15 22.76 13.71
N ALA A 34 18.23 21.96 13.65
CA ALA A 34 18.74 21.15 14.75
C ALA A 34 17.68 20.27 15.45
N MET A 35 16.71 19.73 14.67
CA MET A 35 15.60 18.94 15.21
C MET A 35 16.02 17.49 15.52
N HIS A 36 17.05 16.97 14.83
CA HIS A 36 17.62 15.63 15.02
C HIS A 36 16.60 14.47 14.87
N THR A 37 15.61 14.63 13.97
CA THR A 37 14.59 13.60 13.71
C THR A 37 15.08 12.48 12.78
N TYR A 38 16.26 12.64 12.18
CA TYR A 38 16.91 11.64 11.33
C TYR A 38 17.99 10.90 12.08
N ARG A 39 17.69 9.69 12.56
CA ARG A 39 18.68 8.76 13.11
C ARG A 39 19.07 7.74 12.06
N LEU A 40 20.37 7.58 11.80
CA LEU A 40 20.88 6.71 10.74
C LEU A 40 20.35 5.28 10.86
N ALA A 41 20.34 4.70 12.06
CA ALA A 41 19.87 3.34 12.31
C ALA A 41 18.38 3.19 11.97
N ASP A 42 17.54 4.17 12.34
CA ASP A 42 16.11 4.16 12.07
C ASP A 42 15.81 4.35 10.58
N THR A 43 16.56 5.27 9.92
CA THR A 43 16.46 5.49 8.47
C THR A 43 16.81 4.23 7.69
N ILE A 44 17.93 3.55 8.03
CA ILE A 44 18.36 2.30 7.38
C ILE A 44 17.29 1.21 7.60
N SER A 45 16.76 1.08 8.83
CA SER A 45 15.70 0.12 9.14
C SER A 45 14.44 0.39 8.34
N SER A 46 14.04 1.65 8.21
CA SER A 46 12.84 2.07 7.44
C SER A 46 12.99 1.76 5.96
N LEU A 47 14.13 2.11 5.36
CA LEU A 47 14.43 1.81 3.96
C LEU A 47 14.51 0.30 3.71
N SER A 48 15.17 -0.45 4.60
CA SER A 48 15.29 -1.91 4.49
C SER A 48 13.92 -2.59 4.56
N ALA A 49 13.05 -2.17 5.48
CA ALA A 49 11.69 -2.66 5.60
C ALA A 49 10.88 -2.35 4.33
N GLY A 50 11.05 -1.15 3.75
CA GLY A 50 10.42 -0.77 2.49
C GLY A 50 10.86 -1.62 1.30
N VAL A 51 12.17 -1.86 1.17
CA VAL A 51 12.72 -2.75 0.11
C VAL A 51 12.20 -4.18 0.28
N LEU A 52 12.24 -4.71 1.51
CA LEU A 52 11.74 -6.06 1.79
C LEU A 52 10.25 -6.17 1.49
N SER A 53 9.44 -5.19 1.91
CA SER A 53 8.01 -5.15 1.63
C SER A 53 7.73 -5.11 0.13
N THR A 54 8.42 -4.25 -0.62
CA THR A 54 8.27 -4.15 -2.08
C THR A 54 8.63 -5.45 -2.77
N THR A 55 9.75 -6.07 -2.40
CA THR A 55 10.19 -7.35 -2.97
C THR A 55 9.19 -8.46 -2.68
N THR A 56 8.74 -8.58 -1.43
CA THR A 56 7.72 -9.56 -1.03
C THR A 56 6.40 -9.28 -1.77
N GLY A 57 6.02 -8.01 -1.92
CA GLY A 57 4.84 -7.59 -2.67
C GLY A 57 4.89 -8.02 -4.14
N LEU A 58 6.03 -7.90 -4.79
CA LEU A 58 6.21 -8.36 -6.17
C LEU A 58 6.04 -9.89 -6.28
N LEU A 59 6.61 -10.64 -5.33
CA LEU A 59 6.51 -12.11 -5.30
C LEU A 59 5.07 -12.58 -5.02
N THR A 60 4.34 -11.88 -4.16
CA THR A 60 2.98 -12.28 -3.73
C THR A 60 1.87 -11.67 -4.58
N LYS A 61 2.18 -10.71 -5.46
CA LYS A 61 1.20 -10.03 -6.31
C LYS A 61 0.36 -11.00 -7.15
N GLY A 62 0.97 -12.08 -7.64
CA GLY A 62 0.28 -13.11 -8.41
C GLY A 62 -0.83 -13.78 -7.60
N VAL A 63 -0.60 -14.05 -6.32
CA VAL A 63 -1.60 -14.67 -5.44
C VAL A 63 -2.83 -13.76 -5.31
N GLY A 64 -2.63 -12.48 -5.04
CA GLY A 64 -3.71 -11.51 -4.92
C GLY A 64 -4.53 -11.38 -6.22
N LEU A 65 -3.85 -11.29 -7.36
CA LEU A 65 -4.50 -11.19 -8.67
C LEU A 65 -5.31 -12.45 -9.01
N ILE A 66 -4.75 -13.63 -8.79
CA ILE A 66 -5.45 -14.91 -9.04
C ILE A 66 -6.65 -15.02 -8.13
N THR A 67 -6.50 -14.73 -6.83
CA THR A 67 -7.61 -14.81 -5.87
C THR A 67 -8.72 -13.83 -6.21
N TYR A 68 -8.37 -12.59 -6.60
CA TYR A 68 -9.35 -11.60 -7.06
C TYR A 68 -10.09 -12.08 -8.31
N ALA A 69 -9.38 -12.60 -9.31
CA ALA A 69 -9.97 -13.10 -10.54
C ALA A 69 -10.89 -14.31 -10.30
N LEU A 70 -10.49 -15.21 -9.39
CA LEU A 70 -11.34 -16.37 -9.01
C LEU A 70 -12.59 -15.89 -8.25
N ALA A 71 -12.45 -14.95 -7.32
CA ALA A 71 -13.59 -14.38 -6.60
C ALA A 71 -14.56 -13.69 -7.55
N LEU A 72 -14.06 -12.88 -8.48
CA LEU A 72 -14.87 -12.24 -9.51
C LEU A 72 -15.59 -13.25 -10.39
N LYS A 73 -14.89 -14.32 -10.81
CA LYS A 73 -15.47 -15.35 -11.70
C LYS A 73 -16.55 -16.20 -11.04
N TYR A 74 -16.34 -16.59 -9.78
CA TYR A 74 -17.18 -17.60 -9.13
C TYR A 74 -18.09 -17.05 -8.03
N LEU A 75 -17.78 -15.88 -7.47
CA LEU A 75 -18.51 -15.31 -6.32
C LEU A 75 -19.16 -13.96 -6.64
N ALA A 76 -18.97 -13.39 -7.83
CA ALA A 76 -19.57 -12.12 -8.18
C ALA A 76 -21.11 -12.21 -8.18
N LEU A 77 -21.74 -11.34 -7.38
CA LEU A 77 -23.20 -11.26 -7.24
C LEU A 77 -23.81 -10.35 -8.30
N LEU A 78 -23.04 -9.38 -8.80
CA LEU A 78 -23.47 -8.39 -9.78
C LEU A 78 -22.49 -8.37 -10.95
N GLN A 79 -22.94 -7.80 -12.06
CA GLN A 79 -22.07 -7.45 -13.20
C GLN A 79 -22.15 -5.94 -13.39
N LEU A 80 -21.22 -5.23 -12.78
CA LEU A 80 -21.21 -3.79 -12.79
C LEU A 80 -20.48 -3.26 -14.04
N PRO A 81 -21.02 -2.21 -14.72
CA PRO A 81 -20.41 -1.66 -15.91
C PRO A 81 -19.10 -0.96 -15.59
N GLU A 82 -18.04 -1.32 -16.33
CA GLU A 82 -16.66 -0.79 -16.13
C GLU A 82 -16.49 0.67 -16.54
N ASP A 83 -17.39 1.22 -17.36
CA ASP A 83 -17.38 2.57 -17.88
C ASP A 83 -18.15 3.60 -17.03
N SER A 84 -18.87 3.13 -16.00
CA SER A 84 -19.64 3.98 -15.11
C SER A 84 -18.78 4.64 -14.03
N LEU A 85 -18.77 5.97 -14.00
CA LEU A 85 -18.12 6.76 -12.95
C LEU A 85 -18.66 6.41 -11.55
N TRP A 86 -19.97 6.14 -11.44
CA TRP A 86 -20.60 5.78 -10.16
C TRP A 86 -20.11 4.44 -9.62
N VAL A 87 -19.83 3.48 -10.50
CA VAL A 87 -19.24 2.20 -10.10
C VAL A 87 -17.83 2.40 -9.55
N TRP A 88 -17.05 3.27 -10.17
CA TRP A 88 -15.70 3.59 -9.68
C TRP A 88 -15.72 4.35 -8.35
N LEU A 89 -16.61 5.32 -8.19
CA LEU A 89 -16.79 6.02 -6.91
C LEU A 89 -17.24 5.06 -5.80
N PHE A 90 -18.19 4.18 -6.10
CA PHE A 90 -18.65 3.17 -5.17
C PHE A 90 -17.52 2.21 -4.79
N ALA A 91 -16.76 1.70 -5.78
CA ALA A 91 -15.63 0.80 -5.55
C ALA A 91 -14.55 1.46 -4.68
N PHE A 92 -14.26 2.75 -4.93
CA PHE A 92 -13.32 3.52 -4.14
C PHE A 92 -13.76 3.63 -2.67
N VAL A 93 -15.02 4.04 -2.43
CA VAL A 93 -15.55 4.17 -1.05
C VAL A 93 -15.60 2.81 -0.35
N LEU A 94 -16.01 1.76 -1.04
CA LEU A 94 -16.05 0.41 -0.49
C LEU A 94 -14.65 -0.10 -0.14
N TYR A 95 -13.68 0.13 -1.03
CA TYR A 95 -12.28 -0.23 -0.78
C TYR A 95 -11.74 0.50 0.45
N ASP A 96 -11.96 1.82 0.54
CA ASP A 96 -11.52 2.64 1.66
C ASP A 96 -12.17 2.17 2.98
N PHE A 97 -13.45 1.85 2.95
CA PHE A 97 -14.16 1.26 4.09
C PHE A 97 -13.54 -0.08 4.54
N CYS A 98 -13.26 -0.97 3.60
CA CYS A 98 -12.62 -2.27 3.90
C CYS A 98 -11.19 -2.07 4.42
N TYR A 99 -10.46 -1.13 3.84
CA TYR A 99 -9.11 -0.76 4.28
C TYR A 99 -9.12 -0.19 5.69
N TYR A 100 -10.07 0.68 6.03
CA TYR A 100 -10.25 1.21 7.39
C TYR A 100 -10.40 0.07 8.41
N TRP A 101 -11.29 -0.89 8.13
CA TRP A 101 -11.49 -2.03 9.03
C TRP A 101 -10.26 -2.93 9.13
N HIS A 102 -9.59 -3.18 8.02
CA HIS A 102 -8.33 -3.94 8.03
C HIS A 102 -7.26 -3.26 8.88
N HIS A 103 -7.09 -1.97 8.71
CA HIS A 103 -6.13 -1.17 9.48
C HIS A 103 -6.49 -1.14 10.97
N ARG A 104 -7.77 -0.88 11.29
CA ARG A 104 -8.27 -0.89 12.66
C ARG A 104 -8.06 -2.24 13.35
N LEU A 105 -8.39 -3.34 12.69
CA LEU A 105 -8.14 -4.68 13.19
C LEU A 105 -6.63 -4.96 13.36
N GLY A 106 -5.80 -4.35 12.53
CA GLY A 106 -4.34 -4.33 12.69
C GLY A 106 -3.89 -3.78 14.04
N HIS A 107 -4.60 -2.80 14.58
CA HIS A 107 -4.34 -2.25 15.92
C HIS A 107 -4.99 -3.04 17.06
N GLU A 108 -6.12 -3.69 16.81
CA GLU A 108 -6.94 -4.32 17.86
C GLU A 108 -6.68 -5.83 18.03
N ARG A 109 -6.04 -6.51 17.04
CA ARG A 109 -5.85 -7.97 17.02
C ARG A 109 -4.37 -8.34 17.00
N ASN A 110 -3.92 -9.08 18.02
CA ASN A 110 -2.51 -9.44 18.20
C ASN A 110 -1.86 -10.06 16.96
N VAL A 111 -2.56 -10.96 16.25
CA VAL A 111 -2.03 -11.62 15.04
C VAL A 111 -1.79 -10.60 13.91
N LEU A 112 -2.69 -9.65 13.74
CA LEU A 112 -2.56 -8.60 12.72
C LEU A 112 -1.58 -7.51 13.19
N TRP A 113 -1.56 -7.22 14.49
CA TRP A 113 -0.60 -6.30 15.10
C TRP A 113 0.84 -6.78 14.92
N ALA A 114 1.10 -8.07 15.00
CA ALA A 114 2.45 -8.62 14.77
C ALA A 114 3.03 -8.22 13.40
N ALA A 115 2.18 -8.08 12.39
CA ALA A 115 2.58 -7.55 11.08
C ALA A 115 2.57 -6.02 11.06
N HIS A 116 1.52 -5.40 11.60
CA HIS A 116 1.27 -3.96 11.51
C HIS A 116 2.24 -3.13 12.36
N SER A 117 2.68 -3.68 13.50
CA SER A 117 3.62 -3.01 14.41
C SER A 117 4.92 -2.56 13.76
N VAL A 118 5.38 -3.23 12.70
CA VAL A 118 6.59 -2.82 11.94
C VAL A 118 6.48 -1.38 11.46
N HIS A 119 5.29 -0.99 11.00
CA HIS A 119 5.02 0.37 10.53
C HIS A 119 5.08 1.41 11.67
N HIS A 120 4.80 1.00 12.89
CA HIS A 120 4.76 1.85 14.09
C HIS A 120 6.04 1.80 14.95
N GLN A 121 7.11 1.14 14.50
CA GLN A 121 8.34 0.96 15.32
C GLN A 121 9.28 2.16 15.31
N SER A 122 9.10 3.13 14.40
CA SER A 122 9.93 4.32 14.40
C SER A 122 9.53 5.25 15.55
N GLU A 123 10.52 5.78 16.26
CA GLU A 123 10.32 6.77 17.32
C GLU A 123 10.28 8.19 16.76
N ASP A 124 10.88 8.41 15.58
CA ASP A 124 10.91 9.70 14.91
C ASP A 124 9.99 9.70 13.70
N TYR A 125 9.31 10.81 13.47
CA TYR A 125 8.43 10.99 12.33
C TYR A 125 9.12 11.84 11.26
N ASN A 126 9.51 11.21 10.15
CA ASN A 126 10.14 11.84 9.00
C ASN A 126 9.79 11.08 7.72
N LEU A 127 10.15 11.61 6.55
CA LEU A 127 9.81 10.99 5.26
C LEU A 127 10.40 9.58 5.06
N SER A 128 11.54 9.25 5.69
CA SER A 128 12.09 7.90 5.59
C SER A 128 11.20 6.88 6.32
N THR A 129 10.52 7.30 7.38
CA THR A 129 9.56 6.46 8.13
C THR A 129 8.34 6.09 7.30
N ALA A 130 7.92 6.94 6.35
CA ALA A 130 6.83 6.64 5.42
C ALA A 130 7.13 5.42 4.53
N LEU A 131 8.40 5.09 4.31
CA LEU A 131 8.84 3.89 3.57
C LEU A 131 8.85 2.62 4.42
N ARG A 132 8.70 2.72 5.75
CA ARG A 132 8.66 1.58 6.65
C ARG A 132 7.33 0.85 6.50
N GLN A 133 7.34 -0.20 5.68
CA GLN A 133 6.17 -1.02 5.42
C GLN A 133 6.38 -2.46 5.88
N THR A 134 5.27 -3.11 6.28
CA THR A 134 5.33 -4.52 6.64
C THR A 134 5.42 -5.41 5.40
N SER A 135 6.30 -6.43 5.44
CA SER A 135 6.37 -7.45 4.39
C SER A 135 5.32 -8.57 4.58
N THR A 136 4.90 -8.81 5.81
CA THR A 136 3.94 -9.88 6.16
C THR A 136 2.48 -9.47 6.00
N GLY A 137 2.17 -8.18 6.08
CA GLY A 137 0.82 -7.64 5.84
C GLY A 137 0.28 -7.95 4.43
N LEU A 138 1.18 -8.15 3.47
CA LEU A 138 0.84 -8.54 2.10
C LEU A 138 0.18 -9.92 2.00
N VAL A 139 0.42 -10.82 2.97
CA VAL A 139 -0.21 -12.15 3.00
C VAL A 139 -1.72 -12.05 3.24
N VAL A 140 -2.17 -11.01 3.93
CA VAL A 140 -3.60 -10.82 4.28
C VAL A 140 -4.20 -9.60 3.56
N GLY A 141 -3.37 -8.68 3.08
CA GLY A 141 -3.81 -7.40 2.49
C GLY A 141 -4.74 -7.54 1.29
N TRP A 142 -4.61 -8.60 0.48
CA TRP A 142 -5.49 -8.85 -0.66
C TRP A 142 -6.94 -9.15 -0.26
N VAL A 143 -7.19 -9.60 0.97
CA VAL A 143 -8.55 -9.85 1.50
C VAL A 143 -9.39 -8.57 1.48
N VAL A 144 -8.77 -7.41 1.63
CA VAL A 144 -9.44 -6.10 1.58
C VAL A 144 -10.13 -5.84 0.24
N CYS A 145 -9.57 -6.39 -0.85
CA CYS A 145 -10.11 -6.23 -2.20
C CYS A 145 -11.25 -7.22 -2.52
N LEU A 146 -11.41 -8.31 -1.76
CA LEU A 146 -12.41 -9.34 -2.07
C LEU A 146 -13.85 -8.82 -2.11
N PRO A 147 -14.30 -7.94 -1.20
CA PRO A 147 -15.67 -7.43 -1.26
C PRO A 147 -15.99 -6.72 -2.58
N THR A 148 -15.03 -6.03 -3.19
CA THR A 148 -15.22 -5.38 -4.49
C THR A 148 -15.35 -6.40 -5.62
N ALA A 149 -14.58 -7.50 -5.57
CA ALA A 149 -14.73 -8.62 -6.52
C ALA A 149 -16.08 -9.33 -6.38
N VAL A 150 -16.52 -9.59 -5.14
CA VAL A 150 -17.83 -10.21 -4.86
C VAL A 150 -18.99 -9.33 -5.33
N LEU A 151 -18.85 -8.01 -5.25
CA LEU A 151 -19.84 -7.08 -5.79
C LEU A 151 -19.73 -6.87 -7.30
N GLY A 152 -18.81 -7.54 -7.98
CA GLY A 152 -18.73 -7.55 -9.43
C GLY A 152 -17.99 -6.36 -10.05
N VAL A 153 -17.09 -5.70 -9.32
CA VAL A 153 -16.18 -4.70 -9.88
C VAL A 153 -15.07 -5.43 -10.64
N ALA A 154 -15.06 -5.33 -11.97
CA ALA A 154 -14.18 -6.15 -12.82
C ALA A 154 -12.71 -5.71 -12.82
N ARG A 155 -12.40 -4.45 -12.45
CA ARG A 155 -11.03 -3.90 -12.45
C ARG A 155 -10.81 -3.02 -11.24
N LEU A 156 -9.89 -3.43 -10.40
CA LEU A 156 -9.24 -2.60 -9.40
C LEU A 156 -7.74 -2.54 -9.68
#